data_39624b4b764349da35741e0b0d3a5d54
#
_entry.id   39624b4b764349da35741e0b0d3a5d54
#
_cell.length_a   1.000
_cell.length_b   1.000
_cell.length_c   1.000
_cell.angle_alpha   90.00
_cell.angle_beta   90.00
_cell.angle_gamma   90.00
#
_symmetry.space_group_name_H-M   'P 1'
#
loop_
_entity.id
_entity.type
_entity.pdbx_description
1 polymer ?
#
loop_
_entity_poly.entity_id
_entity_poly.type
_entity_poly.pdbx_seq_one_letter_code
_entity_poly.pdbx_strand_id
1 'polypeptide(L)'
;MSFPKPIKRVKVKKQLRKKSKTTIKRAKDRAWIAFSAYIRTRDCLLTTGTKTEGLCFTCGARKPFALLDAGHFVAGRFNKFLLDERQVHAQCKYCNNALQGFGARYYTKMVE
;
A
#
# COMPACT_ATOMS: atom_id res chain seq x y z
N MET A 1 50.26 3.56 -27.54
CA MET A 1 49.30 4.32 -26.72
C MET A 1 47.95 3.65 -26.79
N SER A 2 47.42 3.21 -25.65
CA SER A 2 46.07 2.71 -25.60
C SER A 2 45.11 3.83 -25.18
N PHE A 3 44.06 4.02 -25.97
CA PHE A 3 43.04 4.99 -25.65
C PHE A 3 42.12 4.49 -24.52
N PRO A 4 41.61 5.36 -23.65
CA PRO A 4 40.68 4.93 -22.61
C PRO A 4 39.44 4.32 -23.25
N LYS A 5 39.07 3.11 -22.82
CA LYS A 5 37.99 2.33 -23.38
C LYS A 5 36.62 3.03 -23.09
N PRO A 6 35.77 3.20 -24.10
CA PRO A 6 34.44 3.88 -23.91
C PRO A 6 33.48 3.13 -23.01
N ILE A 7 33.82 1.93 -22.59
CA ILE A 7 32.99 1.05 -21.75
C ILE A 7 32.68 1.66 -20.37
N LYS A 8 33.60 2.49 -19.79
CA LYS A 8 33.37 3.13 -18.48
C LYS A 8 32.21 4.13 -18.48
N ARG A 9 31.99 4.88 -19.57
CA ARG A 9 30.88 5.82 -19.69
C ARG A 9 29.52 5.13 -19.74
N VAL A 10 29.44 3.98 -20.42
CA VAL A 10 28.20 3.19 -20.52
C VAL A 10 27.82 2.59 -19.17
N LYS A 11 28.82 2.10 -18.40
CA LYS A 11 28.56 1.57 -17.04
C LYS A 11 28.05 2.65 -16.08
N VAL A 12 28.61 3.87 -16.14
CA VAL A 12 28.16 4.98 -15.30
C VAL A 12 26.72 5.37 -15.62
N LYS A 13 26.32 5.47 -16.89
CA LYS A 13 24.95 5.76 -17.31
C LYS A 13 23.96 4.69 -16.82
N LYS A 14 24.31 3.40 -16.91
CA LYS A 14 23.48 2.31 -16.40
C LYS A 14 23.31 2.37 -14.89
N GLN A 15 24.35 2.69 -14.14
CA GLN A 15 24.29 2.84 -12.68
C GLN A 15 23.41 4.02 -12.26
N LEU A 16 23.48 5.16 -12.95
CA LEU A 16 22.65 6.33 -12.69
C LEU A 16 21.16 6.02 -12.94
N ARG A 17 20.84 5.28 -14.03
CA ARG A 17 19.46 4.85 -14.32
C ARG A 17 18.93 3.89 -13.25
N LYS A 18 19.75 2.93 -12.76
CA LYS A 18 19.38 2.04 -11.66
C LYS A 18 19.10 2.82 -10.37
N LYS A 19 19.96 3.79 -10.02
CA LYS A 19 19.78 4.66 -8.85
C LYS A 19 18.47 5.46 -8.94
N SER A 20 18.13 6.00 -10.12
CA SER A 20 16.88 6.73 -10.35
C SER A 20 15.65 5.85 -10.14
N LYS A 21 15.61 4.64 -10.71
CA LYS A 21 14.52 3.68 -10.49
C LYS A 21 14.39 3.26 -9.04
N THR A 22 15.51 3.02 -8.34
CA THR A 22 15.54 2.67 -6.92
C THR A 22 15.01 3.83 -6.07
N THR A 23 15.33 5.07 -6.41
CA THR A 23 14.86 6.27 -5.70
C THR A 23 13.35 6.43 -5.85
N ILE A 24 12.81 6.24 -7.05
CA ILE A 24 11.35 6.30 -7.30
C ILE A 24 10.63 5.21 -6.50
N LYS A 25 11.15 3.97 -6.52
CA LYS A 25 10.58 2.87 -5.76
C LYS A 25 10.57 3.18 -4.26
N ARG A 26 11.68 3.68 -3.73
CA ARG A 26 11.76 4.07 -2.29
C ARG A 26 10.76 5.15 -1.93
N ALA A 27 10.59 6.14 -2.80
CA ALA A 27 9.60 7.19 -2.58
C ALA A 27 8.17 6.65 -2.56
N LYS A 28 7.83 5.74 -3.47
CA LYS A 28 6.53 5.06 -3.49
C LYS A 28 6.32 4.21 -2.25
N ASP A 29 7.33 3.46 -1.83
CA ASP A 29 7.26 2.60 -0.64
C ASP A 29 7.03 3.44 0.62
N ARG A 30 7.74 4.55 0.77
CA ARG A 30 7.54 5.46 1.91
C ARG A 30 6.16 6.10 1.89
N ALA A 31 5.69 6.52 0.72
CA ALA A 31 4.34 7.08 0.57
C ALA A 31 3.28 6.05 0.95
N TRP A 32 3.46 4.80 0.53
CA TRP A 32 2.54 3.71 0.87
C TRP A 32 2.53 3.42 2.37
N ILE A 33 3.70 3.35 3.01
CA ILE A 33 3.79 3.12 4.46
C ILE A 33 3.03 4.21 5.23
N ALA A 34 3.26 5.48 4.88
CA ALA A 34 2.58 6.61 5.52
C ALA A 34 1.07 6.58 5.26
N PHE A 35 0.67 6.31 4.03
CA PHE A 35 -0.74 6.23 3.65
C PHE A 35 -1.46 5.07 4.34
N SER A 36 -0.83 3.90 4.38
CA SER A 36 -1.38 2.73 5.07
C SER A 36 -1.60 3.01 6.56
N ALA A 37 -0.64 3.66 7.21
CA ALA A 37 -0.79 4.05 8.62
C ALA A 37 -1.94 5.04 8.80
N TYR A 38 -2.07 6.01 7.90
CA TYR A 38 -3.17 6.97 7.91
C TYR A 38 -4.54 6.30 7.78
N ILE A 39 -4.71 5.40 6.81
CA ILE A 39 -5.96 4.69 6.58
C ILE A 39 -6.35 3.84 7.79
N ARG A 40 -5.39 3.07 8.33
CA ARG A 40 -5.64 2.23 9.50
C ARG A 40 -6.01 3.06 10.72
N THR A 41 -5.32 4.18 10.94
CA THR A 41 -5.63 5.10 12.04
C THR A 41 -7.01 5.72 11.86
N ARG A 42 -7.33 6.18 10.65
CA ARG A 42 -8.66 6.74 10.32
C ARG A 42 -9.76 5.74 10.64
N ASP A 43 -9.61 4.52 10.18
CA ASP A 43 -10.65 3.49 10.33
C ASP A 43 -10.75 2.98 11.77
N CYS A 44 -9.63 2.90 12.49
CA CYS A 44 -9.66 2.61 13.93
C CYS A 44 -10.46 3.67 14.68
N LEU A 45 -10.20 4.94 14.44
CA LEU A 45 -10.93 6.04 15.07
C LEU A 45 -12.42 6.04 14.72
N LEU A 46 -12.75 5.78 13.46
CA LEU A 46 -14.14 5.74 12.99
C LEU A 46 -14.94 4.57 13.56
N THR A 47 -14.30 3.41 13.77
CA THR A 47 -15.01 2.20 14.19
C THR A 47 -15.01 1.98 15.70
N THR A 48 -13.91 2.28 16.38
CA THR A 48 -13.77 2.02 17.82
C THR A 48 -13.56 3.29 18.65
N GLY A 49 -13.26 4.41 18.00
CA GLY A 49 -12.91 5.66 18.70
C GLY A 49 -11.51 5.69 19.27
N THR A 50 -10.68 4.65 19.03
CA THR A 50 -9.30 4.57 19.51
C THR A 50 -8.36 4.33 18.35
N LYS A 51 -7.07 4.66 18.54
CA LYS A 51 -6.02 4.40 17.56
C LYS A 51 -5.42 3.00 17.69
N THR A 52 -5.75 2.26 18.75
CA THR A 52 -5.10 1.00 19.09
C THR A 52 -5.76 -0.21 18.50
N GLU A 53 -7.04 -0.12 18.14
CA GLU A 53 -7.79 -1.22 17.54
C GLU A 53 -8.88 -0.69 16.60
N GLY A 54 -9.32 -1.55 15.69
CA GLY A 54 -10.37 -1.22 14.74
C GLY A 54 -11.12 -2.44 14.28
N LEU A 55 -12.19 -2.22 13.52
CA LEU A 55 -12.99 -3.29 12.93
C LEU A 55 -12.58 -3.47 11.47
N CYS A 56 -12.44 -4.73 11.06
CA CYS A 56 -12.22 -5.05 9.65
C CYS A 56 -13.39 -4.53 8.81
N PHE A 57 -13.08 -3.82 7.74
CA PHE A 57 -14.11 -3.22 6.88
C PHE A 57 -15.05 -4.25 6.26
N THR A 58 -14.55 -5.43 5.93
CA THR A 58 -15.33 -6.47 5.24
C THR A 58 -15.97 -7.48 6.16
N CYS A 59 -15.28 -8.00 7.18
CA CYS A 59 -15.86 -9.02 8.07
C CYS A 59 -16.31 -8.51 9.43
N GLY A 60 -15.93 -7.29 9.79
CA GLY A 60 -16.33 -6.68 11.08
C GLY A 60 -15.53 -7.16 12.29
N ALA A 61 -14.54 -8.03 12.12
CA ALA A 61 -13.75 -8.52 13.24
C ALA A 61 -12.94 -7.39 13.89
N ARG A 62 -12.96 -7.33 15.21
CA ARG A 62 -12.16 -6.38 15.99
C ARG A 62 -10.71 -6.86 16.05
N LYS A 63 -9.78 -6.03 15.61
CA LYS A 63 -8.35 -6.36 15.56
C LYS A 63 -7.50 -5.23 16.11
N PRO A 64 -6.36 -5.54 16.75
CA PRO A 64 -5.36 -4.51 17.05
C PRO A 64 -4.84 -3.85 15.78
N PHE A 65 -4.41 -2.60 15.90
CA PHE A 65 -3.87 -1.83 14.78
C PHE A 65 -2.79 -2.61 14.00
N ALA A 66 -1.90 -3.29 14.71
CA ALA A 66 -0.80 -4.04 14.08
C ALA A 66 -1.28 -5.22 13.22
N LEU A 67 -2.49 -5.73 13.46
CA LEU A 67 -3.06 -6.86 12.72
C LEU A 67 -4.04 -6.43 11.63
N LEU A 68 -4.15 -5.13 11.37
CA LEU A 68 -4.93 -4.58 10.27
C LEU A 68 -4.02 -4.18 9.12
N ASP A 69 -4.48 -4.43 7.91
CA ASP A 69 -3.84 -3.98 6.67
C ASP A 69 -4.69 -2.89 6.02
N ALA A 70 -4.09 -2.06 5.19
CA ALA A 70 -4.83 -1.16 4.32
C ALA A 70 -5.16 -1.91 3.02
N GLY A 71 -6.41 -2.36 2.89
CA GLY A 71 -6.86 -3.15 1.75
C GLY A 71 -7.52 -2.30 0.68
N HIS A 72 -7.11 -2.49 -0.58
CA HIS A 72 -7.69 -1.80 -1.73
C HIS A 72 -8.99 -2.46 -2.18
N PHE A 73 -9.99 -1.65 -2.53
CA PHE A 73 -11.19 -2.15 -3.20
C PHE A 73 -10.87 -2.65 -4.60
N VAL A 74 -10.10 -1.87 -5.37
CA VAL A 74 -9.66 -2.26 -6.71
C VAL A 74 -8.41 -3.11 -6.58
N ALA A 75 -8.47 -4.35 -7.06
CA ALA A 75 -7.34 -5.28 -7.02
C ALA A 75 -6.17 -4.75 -7.87
N GLY A 76 -4.95 -5.01 -7.40
CA GLY A 76 -3.75 -4.50 -8.04
C GLY A 76 -3.48 -3.04 -7.67
N ARG A 77 -2.23 -2.74 -7.40
CA ARG A 77 -1.80 -1.40 -6.98
C ARG A 77 -1.61 -0.50 -8.21
N PHE A 78 -2.68 -0.20 -8.93
CA PHE A 78 -2.61 0.77 -10.02
C PHE A 78 -2.29 2.15 -9.45
N ASN A 79 -1.38 2.88 -10.08
CA ASN A 79 -0.95 4.20 -9.62
C ASN A 79 -2.14 5.15 -9.39
N LYS A 80 -3.18 5.03 -10.20
CA LYS A 80 -4.39 5.86 -10.08
C LYS A 80 -5.11 5.69 -8.75
N PHE A 81 -5.14 4.46 -8.20
CA PHE A 81 -5.92 4.15 -6.99
C PHE A 81 -5.05 3.87 -5.78
N LEU A 82 -3.72 3.85 -5.95
CA LEU A 82 -2.80 3.45 -4.88
C LEU A 82 -2.99 4.28 -3.61
N LEU A 83 -3.15 5.58 -3.75
CA LEU A 83 -3.27 6.51 -2.63
C LEU A 83 -4.63 7.23 -2.63
N ASP A 84 -5.68 6.57 -3.12
CA ASP A 84 -7.05 7.12 -3.07
C ASP A 84 -7.73 6.66 -1.78
N GLU A 85 -7.87 7.57 -0.83
CA GLU A 85 -8.43 7.27 0.49
C GLU A 85 -9.88 6.77 0.46
N ARG A 86 -10.60 6.98 -0.65
CA ARG A 86 -11.97 6.49 -0.82
C ARG A 86 -12.00 5.01 -1.21
N GLN A 87 -10.91 4.48 -1.74
CA GLN A 87 -10.80 3.13 -2.27
C GLN A 87 -10.06 2.18 -1.33
N VAL A 88 -9.61 2.65 -0.18
CA VAL A 88 -8.77 1.89 0.73
C VAL A 88 -9.34 1.93 2.13
N HIS A 89 -9.51 0.75 2.74
CA HIS A 89 -10.05 0.62 4.10
C HIS A 89 -9.27 -0.42 4.88
N ALA A 90 -9.32 -0.31 6.21
CA ALA A 90 -8.65 -1.27 7.09
C ALA A 90 -9.33 -2.64 6.99
N GLN A 91 -8.57 -3.67 6.72
CA GLN A 91 -9.02 -5.06 6.68
C GLN A 91 -8.14 -5.93 7.55
N CYS A 92 -8.72 -6.99 8.14
CA CYS A 92 -7.90 -7.99 8.81
C CYS A 92 -7.07 -8.75 7.77
N LYS A 93 -5.98 -9.36 8.24
CA LYS A 93 -5.06 -10.06 7.33
C LYS A 93 -5.73 -11.22 6.61
N TYR A 94 -6.70 -11.88 7.23
CA TYR A 94 -7.44 -12.96 6.60
C TYR A 94 -8.24 -12.45 5.39
N CYS A 95 -9.04 -11.38 5.54
CA CYS A 95 -9.80 -10.82 4.43
C CYS A 95 -8.90 -10.26 3.33
N ASN A 96 -7.84 -9.54 3.72
CA ASN A 96 -6.95 -8.90 2.75
C ASN A 96 -6.09 -9.90 1.99
N ASN A 97 -5.59 -10.93 2.64
CA ASN A 97 -4.65 -11.90 2.04
C ASN A 97 -5.33 -13.21 1.64
N ALA A 98 -5.90 -13.97 2.60
CA ALA A 98 -6.48 -15.28 2.32
C ALA A 98 -7.70 -15.19 1.41
N LEU A 99 -8.54 -14.17 1.59
CA LEU A 99 -9.72 -13.92 0.75
C LEU A 99 -9.42 -12.94 -0.38
N GLN A 100 -8.17 -12.61 -0.63
CA GLN A 100 -7.74 -11.72 -1.73
C GLN A 100 -8.50 -10.40 -1.77
N GLY A 101 -8.70 -9.78 -0.58
CA GLY A 101 -9.44 -8.52 -0.43
C GLY A 101 -10.94 -8.68 -0.22
N PHE A 102 -11.47 -9.90 -0.36
CA PHE A 102 -12.91 -10.19 -0.17
C PHE A 102 -13.81 -9.28 -1.02
N GLY A 103 -13.56 -9.25 -2.34
CA GLY A 103 -14.12 -8.28 -3.27
C GLY A 103 -15.64 -8.14 -3.24
N ALA A 104 -16.39 -9.25 -3.18
CA ALA A 104 -17.85 -9.21 -3.15
C ALA A 104 -18.38 -8.51 -1.88
N ARG A 105 -17.84 -8.83 -0.72
CA ARG A 105 -18.21 -8.20 0.54
C ARG A 105 -17.74 -6.75 0.61
N TYR A 106 -16.55 -6.48 0.05
CA TYR A 106 -16.01 -5.11 -0.03
C TYR A 106 -16.96 -4.22 -0.84
N TYR A 107 -17.40 -4.70 -1.99
CA TYR A 107 -18.39 -3.98 -2.80
C TYR A 107 -19.67 -3.66 -2.01
N THR A 108 -20.23 -4.66 -1.33
CA THR A 108 -21.43 -4.48 -0.51
C THR A 108 -21.23 -3.39 0.55
N LYS A 109 -20.09 -3.40 1.23
CA LYS A 109 -19.78 -2.40 2.26
C LYS A 109 -19.55 -1.01 1.66
N MET A 110 -19.00 -0.93 0.44
CA MET A 110 -18.78 0.35 -0.23
C MET A 110 -20.08 1.06 -0.61
N VAL A 111 -21.13 0.31 -0.93
CA VAL A 111 -22.42 0.88 -1.36
C VAL A 111 -23.41 1.08 -0.21
N GLU A 112 -23.08 0.61 0.98
CA GLU A 112 -23.85 0.96 2.18
C GLU A 112 -23.63 2.43 2.50
#